data_ac7c3b04448d154dd40ba7fda5194aa6
#
_entry.id   ac7c3b04448d154dd40ba7fda5194aa6
#
_cell.length_a   1.000
_cell.length_b   1.000
_cell.length_c   1.000
_cell.angle_alpha   90.00
_cell.angle_beta   90.00
_cell.angle_gamma   90.00
#
_symmetry.space_group_name_H-M   'P 1'
#
loop_
_entity.id
_entity.type
_entity.pdbx_description
1 polymer ?
#
loop_
_entity_poly.entity_id
_entity_poly.type
_entity_poly.pdbx_seq_one_letter_code
_entity_poly.pdbx_strand_id
1 'polypeptide(L)'
;MLMLDENVYICDKFKVMRKVHLISVTEPLVLDLALAIHEKGYDVSVSGNGITEDVIAKLHAAGCTCHGNGWFPERLTKDNNFVVLGATVKQDNPELIRAKELGLLILSIPEFIFQRTKEKTRVVVAGSRGKKTIISMIIRALQRQKLAFDYALTSEIPLLPNRVHMSYEARIALIEGDEHVTSALEKRFQLEFFRPHIAILTNLSWTPDTDHPTPDAYYDTFRNFTTLIEREGKLIYFEGDPAVKQLAEEVREDITAISYGEHPVIEKADVPPDPLRGFPDTCPGQLFPDKPQCCTSGLPSVRC
;
A
#
# COMPACT_ATOMS: atom_id res chain seq x y z
N MET A 1 26.87 2.78 -0.49
CA MET A 1 26.15 2.09 0.58
C MET A 1 26.18 3.02 1.80
N LEU A 2 25.26 3.99 1.83
CA LEU A 2 25.10 4.91 2.98
C LEU A 2 24.28 4.15 4.01
N MET A 3 24.88 3.85 5.15
CA MET A 3 24.16 3.33 6.31
C MET A 3 23.15 4.42 6.72
N LEU A 4 21.87 4.10 6.61
CA LEU A 4 20.81 4.89 7.21
C LEU A 4 20.93 4.72 8.73
N ASP A 5 21.28 5.81 9.40
CA ASP A 5 21.44 5.91 10.83
C ASP A 5 20.14 5.42 11.53
N GLU A 6 20.26 4.45 12.43
CA GLU A 6 19.14 3.87 13.21
C GLU A 6 18.41 4.91 14.08
N ASN A 7 18.92 6.14 14.13
CA ASN A 7 18.41 7.23 14.95
C ASN A 7 17.14 7.93 14.46
N VAL A 8 16.55 7.54 13.31
CA VAL A 8 15.29 8.10 12.83
C VAL A 8 14.08 7.61 13.67
N TYR A 9 14.28 6.63 14.56
CA TYR A 9 13.24 6.01 15.38
C TYR A 9 13.16 6.52 16.83
N ILE A 10 14.09 7.35 17.24
CA ILE A 10 14.14 7.78 18.63
C ILE A 10 13.37 9.09 18.80
N CYS A 11 12.30 8.96 19.57
CA CYS A 11 11.68 10.04 20.35
C CYS A 11 10.47 10.77 19.79
N ASP A 12 9.31 10.11 19.92
CA ASP A 12 8.01 10.81 20.01
C ASP A 12 7.85 11.70 21.28
N LYS A 13 8.91 11.90 22.05
CA LYS A 13 8.86 12.69 23.29
C LYS A 13 9.15 14.18 23.10
N PHE A 14 9.69 14.60 21.96
CA PHE A 14 9.78 16.00 21.60
C PHE A 14 8.95 16.21 20.33
N LYS A 15 7.84 16.91 20.49
CA LYS A 15 6.88 17.29 19.44
C LYS A 15 7.50 18.34 18.50
N VAL A 16 8.61 18.02 17.85
CA VAL A 16 9.06 18.76 16.69
C VAL A 16 8.17 18.35 15.54
N MET A 17 7.28 19.23 15.10
CA MET A 17 6.47 19.00 13.90
C MET A 17 7.41 18.70 12.74
N ARG A 18 7.35 17.46 12.24
CA ARG A 18 8.15 17.04 11.09
C ARG A 18 7.55 17.65 9.83
N LYS A 19 8.37 18.36 9.06
CA LYS A 19 7.97 18.97 7.79
C LYS A 19 8.20 18.01 6.65
N VAL A 20 7.17 17.78 5.87
CA VAL A 20 7.19 16.89 4.71
C VAL A 20 6.71 17.65 3.48
N HIS A 21 7.39 17.47 2.38
CA HIS A 21 6.97 18.00 1.10
C HIS A 21 6.66 16.88 0.12
N LEU A 22 5.48 16.92 -0.54
CA LEU A 22 5.11 15.96 -1.56
C LEU A 22 5.09 16.64 -2.93
N ILE A 23 5.84 16.07 -3.87
CA ILE A 23 5.91 16.53 -5.25
C ILE A 23 4.98 15.70 -6.12
N SER A 24 4.16 16.36 -6.97
CA SER A 24 3.17 15.75 -7.88
C SER A 24 1.87 15.29 -7.22
N VAL A 25 1.24 16.18 -6.45
CA VAL A 25 -0.03 15.92 -5.74
C VAL A 25 -1.25 15.73 -6.65
N THR A 26 -1.10 15.90 -7.95
CA THR A 26 -2.16 15.61 -8.93
C THR A 26 -2.50 14.13 -9.04
N GLU A 27 -1.60 13.25 -8.61
CA GLU A 27 -1.87 11.82 -8.50
C GLU A 27 -2.79 11.57 -7.28
N PRO A 28 -3.93 10.87 -7.47
CA PRO A 28 -4.89 10.66 -6.37
C PRO A 28 -4.29 9.98 -5.14
N LEU A 29 -3.35 9.05 -5.34
CA LEU A 29 -2.62 8.40 -4.25
C LEU A 29 -1.75 9.38 -3.47
N VAL A 30 -1.07 10.32 -4.16
CA VAL A 30 -0.23 11.35 -3.52
C VAL A 30 -1.09 12.31 -2.70
N LEU A 31 -2.26 12.70 -3.20
CA LEU A 31 -3.21 13.53 -2.48
C LEU A 31 -3.67 12.86 -1.18
N ASP A 32 -4.15 11.62 -1.28
CA ASP A 32 -4.64 10.88 -0.12
C ASP A 32 -3.49 10.58 0.88
N LEU A 33 -2.27 10.37 0.38
CA LEU A 33 -1.07 10.22 1.19
C LEU A 33 -0.74 11.51 1.96
N ALA A 34 -0.81 12.68 1.30
CA ALA A 34 -0.59 13.98 1.94
C ALA A 34 -1.55 14.20 3.12
N LEU A 35 -2.83 13.90 2.90
CA LEU A 35 -3.86 13.99 3.94
C LEU A 35 -3.57 13.03 5.11
N ALA A 36 -3.26 11.78 4.81
CA ALA A 36 -2.95 10.77 5.84
C ALA A 36 -1.70 11.11 6.66
N ILE A 37 -0.67 11.71 6.04
CA ILE A 37 0.53 12.18 6.73
C ILE A 37 0.19 13.37 7.63
N HIS A 38 -0.64 14.30 7.14
CA HIS A 38 -1.07 15.45 7.93
C HIS A 38 -1.89 15.03 9.16
N GLU A 39 -2.82 14.09 9.02
CA GLU A 39 -3.59 13.51 10.14
C GLU A 39 -2.68 12.89 11.23
N LYS A 40 -1.48 12.48 10.85
CA LYS A 40 -0.44 12.02 11.79
C LYS A 40 0.30 13.14 12.51
N GLY A 41 -0.05 14.40 12.27
CA GLY A 41 0.53 15.56 12.92
C GLY A 41 1.82 16.06 12.26
N TYR A 42 2.04 15.76 10.98
CA TYR A 42 3.12 16.37 10.21
C TYR A 42 2.68 17.70 9.61
N ASP A 43 3.63 18.63 9.49
CA ASP A 43 3.45 19.85 8.68
C ASP A 43 3.69 19.47 7.22
N VAL A 44 2.60 19.43 6.44
CA VAL A 44 2.62 18.91 5.07
C VAL A 44 2.49 20.05 4.09
N SER A 45 3.45 20.15 3.18
CA SER A 45 3.37 21.00 2.00
C SER A 45 3.33 20.15 0.73
N VAL A 46 2.64 20.64 -0.29
CA VAL A 46 2.46 19.91 -1.54
C VAL A 46 2.64 20.83 -2.74
N SER A 47 3.03 20.25 -3.86
CA SER A 47 3.17 20.91 -5.15
C SER A 47 2.70 19.99 -6.28
N GLY A 48 2.43 20.57 -7.43
CA GLY A 48 2.07 19.82 -8.61
C GLY A 48 1.66 20.72 -9.77
N ASN A 49 1.80 20.21 -10.97
CA ASN A 49 1.38 20.90 -12.18
C ASN A 49 0.02 20.34 -12.63
N GLY A 50 -0.98 21.17 -12.83
CA GLY A 50 -2.35 20.77 -13.15
C GLY A 50 -3.24 20.56 -11.91
N ILE A 51 -2.87 21.10 -10.76
CA ILE A 51 -3.71 21.08 -9.55
C ILE A 51 -4.94 21.97 -9.79
N THR A 52 -6.12 21.39 -9.58
CA THR A 52 -7.40 22.13 -9.68
C THR A 52 -7.69 22.91 -8.40
N GLU A 53 -8.51 23.95 -8.50
CA GLU A 53 -8.91 24.75 -7.35
C GLU A 53 -9.60 23.92 -6.26
N ASP A 54 -10.40 22.91 -6.65
CA ASP A 54 -11.07 22.00 -5.72
C ASP A 54 -10.05 21.19 -4.89
N VAL A 55 -8.95 20.72 -5.50
CA VAL A 55 -7.88 20.01 -4.81
C VAL A 55 -7.14 20.95 -3.85
N ILE A 56 -6.86 22.18 -4.28
CA ILE A 56 -6.24 23.21 -3.42
C ILE A 56 -7.14 23.49 -2.22
N ALA A 57 -8.44 23.69 -2.45
CA ALA A 57 -9.41 23.93 -1.38
C ALA A 57 -9.49 22.74 -0.40
N LYS A 58 -9.50 21.50 -0.91
CA LYS A 58 -9.48 20.27 -0.09
C LYS A 58 -8.23 20.18 0.78
N LEU A 59 -7.06 20.48 0.24
CA LEU A 59 -5.78 20.49 0.96
C LEU A 59 -5.76 21.55 2.06
N HIS A 60 -6.18 22.78 1.75
CA HIS A 60 -6.24 23.87 2.74
C HIS A 60 -7.24 23.57 3.85
N ALA A 61 -8.42 23.04 3.51
CA ALA A 61 -9.42 22.64 4.50
C ALA A 61 -8.92 21.56 5.44
N ALA A 62 -8.03 20.69 4.97
CA ALA A 62 -7.37 19.66 5.78
C ALA A 62 -6.16 20.19 6.55
N GLY A 63 -5.71 21.43 6.33
CA GLY A 63 -4.55 22.02 7.00
C GLY A 63 -3.19 21.77 6.28
N CYS A 64 -3.21 21.20 5.08
CA CYS A 64 -2.02 21.06 4.26
C CYS A 64 -1.70 22.38 3.52
N THR A 65 -0.42 22.69 3.35
CA THR A 65 0.02 23.88 2.62
C THR A 65 0.15 23.56 1.13
N CYS A 66 -0.61 24.28 0.28
CA CYS A 66 -0.47 24.26 -1.17
C CYS A 66 -0.36 25.71 -1.66
N HIS A 67 0.72 26.02 -2.38
CA HIS A 67 0.96 27.39 -2.85
C HIS A 67 0.27 27.72 -4.19
N GLY A 68 -0.43 26.75 -4.75
CA GLY A 68 -1.10 26.86 -6.04
C GLY A 68 -0.60 25.83 -7.05
N ASN A 69 -0.95 26.07 -8.32
CA ASN A 69 -0.54 25.21 -9.42
C ASN A 69 0.90 25.53 -9.85
N GLY A 70 1.78 24.54 -9.85
CA GLY A 70 3.18 24.66 -10.27
C GLY A 70 4.19 24.16 -9.26
N TRP A 71 5.44 24.59 -9.43
CA TRP A 71 6.60 24.19 -8.64
C TRP A 71 7.18 25.40 -7.92
N PHE A 72 7.52 25.25 -6.64
CA PHE A 72 7.97 26.32 -5.75
C PHE A 72 9.28 25.93 -5.04
N PRO A 73 10.41 25.76 -5.76
CA PRO A 73 11.68 25.26 -5.19
C PRO A 73 12.23 26.17 -4.09
N GLU A 74 11.92 27.47 -4.11
CA GLU A 74 12.34 28.44 -3.09
C GLU A 74 11.67 28.20 -1.72
N ARG A 75 10.57 27.42 -1.69
CA ARG A 75 9.87 27.03 -0.46
C ARG A 75 10.51 25.85 0.26
N LEU A 76 11.34 25.08 -0.45
CA LEU A 76 12.09 23.98 0.15
C LEU A 76 13.28 24.55 0.94
N THR A 77 13.35 24.16 2.20
CA THR A 77 14.43 24.57 3.12
C THR A 77 15.04 23.34 3.79
N LYS A 78 16.17 23.52 4.49
CA LYS A 78 16.79 22.44 5.27
C LYS A 78 15.94 21.97 6.46
N ASP A 79 14.89 22.71 6.83
CA ASP A 79 13.94 22.31 7.87
C ASP A 79 12.97 21.23 7.40
N ASN A 80 12.87 20.99 6.08
CA ASN A 80 12.14 19.85 5.55
C ASN A 80 12.86 18.57 5.95
N ASN A 81 12.16 17.68 6.66
CA ASN A 81 12.75 16.41 7.09
C ASN A 81 12.95 15.45 5.94
N PHE A 82 11.98 15.39 5.01
CA PHE A 82 12.05 14.59 3.80
C PHE A 82 11.07 15.07 2.72
N VAL A 83 11.31 14.59 1.51
CA VAL A 83 10.48 14.83 0.33
C VAL A 83 9.95 13.50 -0.18
N VAL A 84 8.66 13.43 -0.53
CA VAL A 84 8.05 12.24 -1.16
C VAL A 84 7.75 12.57 -2.62
N LEU A 85 8.18 11.68 -3.52
CA LEU A 85 8.00 11.85 -4.96
C LEU A 85 6.81 11.04 -5.46
N GLY A 86 5.92 11.70 -6.20
CA GLY A 86 4.95 11.02 -7.07
C GLY A 86 5.66 10.27 -8.21
N ALA A 87 4.98 9.28 -8.78
CA ALA A 87 5.54 8.43 -9.84
C ALA A 87 5.87 9.19 -11.13
N THR A 88 5.16 10.29 -11.40
CA THR A 88 5.29 11.09 -12.63
C THR A 88 6.38 12.18 -12.57
N VAL A 89 7.07 12.33 -11.42
CA VAL A 89 8.12 13.34 -11.24
C VAL A 89 9.31 13.02 -12.13
N LYS A 90 9.73 14.00 -12.93
CA LYS A 90 10.88 13.89 -13.84
C LYS A 90 12.17 14.38 -13.19
N GLN A 91 13.31 13.99 -13.79
CA GLN A 91 14.66 14.38 -13.27
C GLN A 91 14.92 15.88 -13.29
N ASP A 92 14.30 16.60 -14.21
CA ASP A 92 14.43 18.05 -14.41
C ASP A 92 13.44 18.86 -13.55
N ASN A 93 12.69 18.21 -12.68
CA ASN A 93 11.78 18.92 -11.76
C ASN A 93 12.56 19.85 -10.83
N PRO A 94 12.22 21.17 -10.79
CA PRO A 94 13.00 22.15 -10.05
C PRO A 94 13.01 21.94 -8.53
N GLU A 95 11.91 21.39 -7.98
CA GLU A 95 11.85 21.08 -6.54
C GLU A 95 12.68 19.85 -6.20
N LEU A 96 12.71 18.83 -7.09
CA LEU A 96 13.58 17.68 -6.93
C LEU A 96 15.06 18.08 -6.98
N ILE A 97 15.44 18.96 -7.92
CA ILE A 97 16.79 19.51 -8.00
C ILE A 97 17.13 20.23 -6.70
N ARG A 98 16.22 21.10 -6.23
CA ARG A 98 16.40 21.85 -4.99
C ARG A 98 16.50 20.93 -3.77
N ALA A 99 15.70 19.88 -3.68
CA ALA A 99 15.78 18.90 -2.60
C ALA A 99 17.15 18.20 -2.55
N LYS A 100 17.72 17.85 -3.71
CA LYS A 100 19.06 17.28 -3.83
C LYS A 100 20.15 18.26 -3.40
N GLU A 101 20.07 19.54 -3.83
CA GLU A 101 21.00 20.60 -3.41
C GLU A 101 21.01 20.81 -1.90
N LEU A 102 19.86 20.73 -1.27
CA LEU A 102 19.69 20.87 0.17
C LEU A 102 20.13 19.64 0.96
N GLY A 103 20.37 18.50 0.27
CA GLY A 103 20.70 17.22 0.90
C GLY A 103 19.52 16.60 1.67
N LEU A 104 18.27 16.87 1.26
CA LEU A 104 17.08 16.32 1.90
C LEU A 104 16.96 14.83 1.60
N LEU A 105 16.37 14.08 2.54
CA LEU A 105 15.98 12.71 2.30
C LEU A 105 14.84 12.69 1.29
N ILE A 106 15.04 11.99 0.18
CA ILE A 106 14.07 11.87 -0.90
C ILE A 106 13.60 10.42 -0.93
N LEU A 107 12.29 10.20 -0.83
CA LEU A 107 11.65 8.90 -0.81
C LEU A 107 10.64 8.80 -1.95
N SER A 108 10.58 7.66 -2.60
CA SER A 108 9.44 7.29 -3.44
C SER A 108 8.23 6.92 -2.58
N ILE A 109 7.04 6.89 -3.17
CA ILE A 109 5.81 6.48 -2.46
C ILE A 109 5.94 5.07 -1.87
N PRO A 110 6.36 4.03 -2.62
CA PRO A 110 6.50 2.69 -2.07
C PRO A 110 7.54 2.62 -0.93
N GLU A 111 8.63 3.35 -1.08
CA GLU A 111 9.66 3.46 -0.04
C GLU A 111 9.12 4.08 1.24
N PHE A 112 8.38 5.18 1.10
CA PHE A 112 7.71 5.82 2.23
C PHE A 112 6.71 4.87 2.90
N ILE A 113 5.85 4.20 2.12
CA ILE A 113 4.88 3.22 2.64
C ILE A 113 5.61 2.10 3.40
N PHE A 114 6.69 1.55 2.83
CA PHE A 114 7.50 0.55 3.51
C PHE A 114 8.05 1.05 4.85
N GLN A 115 8.67 2.24 4.88
CA GLN A 115 9.22 2.82 6.10
C GLN A 115 8.15 3.00 7.19
N ARG A 116 6.91 3.33 6.81
CA ARG A 116 5.78 3.50 7.76
C ARG A 116 5.16 2.20 8.22
N THR A 117 5.38 1.12 7.49
CA THR A 117 4.76 -0.19 7.76
C THR A 117 5.75 -1.28 8.15
N LYS A 118 7.05 -0.98 8.29
CA LYS A 118 8.08 -2.00 8.54
C LYS A 118 7.88 -2.76 9.85
N GLU A 119 7.31 -2.14 10.89
CA GLU A 119 7.00 -2.74 12.17
C GLU A 119 5.61 -3.40 12.21
N LYS A 120 4.92 -3.47 11.07
CA LYS A 120 3.57 -4.02 10.95
C LYS A 120 3.59 -5.31 10.13
N THR A 121 2.59 -6.16 10.35
CA THR A 121 2.34 -7.29 9.47
C THR A 121 1.84 -6.76 8.12
N ARG A 122 2.70 -6.78 7.11
CA ARG A 122 2.37 -6.32 5.76
C ARG A 122 1.69 -7.43 4.99
N VAL A 123 0.46 -7.15 4.56
CA VAL A 123 -0.33 -7.98 3.65
C VAL A 123 -0.33 -7.28 2.30
N VAL A 124 0.31 -7.86 1.31
CA VAL A 124 0.42 -7.26 -0.04
C VAL A 124 -0.37 -8.09 -1.03
N VAL A 125 -1.32 -7.45 -1.70
CA VAL A 125 -2.15 -8.08 -2.74
C VAL A 125 -1.65 -7.62 -4.11
N ALA A 126 -1.16 -8.54 -4.91
CA ALA A 126 -0.57 -8.29 -6.22
C ALA A 126 -1.20 -9.19 -7.31
N GLY A 127 -0.93 -8.86 -8.57
CA GLY A 127 -1.43 -9.56 -9.75
C GLY A 127 -2.15 -8.62 -10.72
N SER A 128 -2.50 -9.08 -11.92
CA SER A 128 -3.07 -8.27 -12.99
C SER A 128 -4.51 -7.86 -12.71
N ARG A 129 -5.34 -8.79 -12.25
CA ARG A 129 -6.80 -8.59 -12.03
C ARG A 129 -7.22 -9.18 -10.71
N GLY A 130 -8.37 -8.72 -10.19
CA GLY A 130 -8.95 -9.26 -8.96
C GLY A 130 -8.40 -8.66 -7.67
N LYS A 131 -7.30 -7.88 -7.69
CA LYS A 131 -6.74 -7.20 -6.51
C LYS A 131 -7.82 -6.47 -5.69
N LYS A 132 -8.59 -5.59 -6.34
CA LYS A 132 -9.65 -4.80 -5.70
C LYS A 132 -10.71 -5.66 -4.99
N THR A 133 -11.09 -6.78 -5.59
CA THR A 133 -12.06 -7.72 -5.00
C THR A 133 -11.50 -8.36 -3.74
N ILE A 134 -10.29 -8.92 -3.82
CA ILE A 134 -9.62 -9.55 -2.67
C ILE A 134 -9.39 -8.53 -1.54
N ILE A 135 -8.92 -7.33 -1.88
CA ILE A 135 -8.74 -6.24 -0.91
C ILE A 135 -10.05 -5.90 -0.22
N SER A 136 -11.16 -5.77 -0.96
CA SER A 136 -12.49 -5.50 -0.38
C SER A 136 -12.96 -6.60 0.57
N MET A 137 -12.68 -7.87 0.26
CA MET A 137 -12.98 -9.01 1.13
C MET A 137 -12.15 -8.95 2.42
N ILE A 138 -10.86 -8.68 2.31
CA ILE A 138 -9.96 -8.56 3.48
C ILE A 138 -10.41 -7.40 4.38
N ILE A 139 -10.69 -6.23 3.81
CA ILE A 139 -11.18 -5.06 4.55
C ILE A 139 -12.44 -5.43 5.32
N ARG A 140 -13.41 -6.07 4.66
CA ARG A 140 -14.67 -6.48 5.30
C ARG A 140 -14.43 -7.47 6.44
N ALA A 141 -13.53 -8.42 6.26
CA ALA A 141 -13.16 -9.38 7.30
C ALA A 141 -12.51 -8.69 8.52
N LEU A 142 -11.58 -7.74 8.28
CA LEU A 142 -10.93 -6.98 9.34
C LEU A 142 -11.92 -6.09 10.09
N GLN A 143 -12.82 -5.40 9.37
CA GLN A 143 -13.86 -4.56 9.97
C GLN A 143 -14.84 -5.38 10.82
N ARG A 144 -15.29 -6.56 10.34
CA ARG A 144 -16.15 -7.47 11.12
C ARG A 144 -15.49 -7.94 12.41
N GLN A 145 -14.19 -8.18 12.37
CA GLN A 145 -13.39 -8.58 13.54
C GLN A 145 -12.99 -7.39 14.42
N LYS A 146 -13.34 -6.16 14.03
CA LYS A 146 -12.97 -4.90 14.72
C LYS A 146 -11.44 -4.76 14.90
N LEU A 147 -10.67 -5.28 13.95
CA LEU A 147 -9.23 -5.15 13.94
C LEU A 147 -8.83 -3.81 13.29
N ALA A 148 -7.99 -3.05 13.98
CA ALA A 148 -7.40 -1.85 13.40
C ALA A 148 -6.38 -2.26 12.33
N PHE A 149 -6.42 -1.60 11.17
CA PHE A 149 -5.49 -1.82 10.08
C PHE A 149 -5.17 -0.51 9.36
N ASP A 150 -3.94 -0.40 8.89
CA ASP A 150 -3.51 0.62 7.95
C ASP A 150 -3.68 0.10 6.52
N TYR A 151 -3.75 1.00 5.57
CA TYR A 151 -3.79 0.62 4.17
C TYR A 151 -3.17 1.68 3.25
N ALA A 152 -2.61 1.21 2.14
CA ALA A 152 -2.14 2.02 1.02
C ALA A 152 -2.56 1.33 -0.28
N LEU A 153 -3.49 1.92 -1.00
CA LEU A 153 -4.18 1.32 -2.14
C LEU A 153 -4.08 2.25 -3.35
N THR A 154 -3.84 1.70 -4.53
CA THR A 154 -3.88 2.44 -5.79
C THR A 154 -5.33 2.63 -6.27
N SER A 155 -6.18 1.67 -5.94
CA SER A 155 -7.60 1.64 -6.31
C SER A 155 -8.50 2.31 -5.26
N GLU A 156 -9.58 2.92 -5.72
CA GLU A 156 -10.68 3.31 -4.83
C GLU A 156 -11.47 2.09 -4.37
N ILE A 157 -11.66 1.97 -3.07
CA ILE A 157 -12.49 0.94 -2.45
C ILE A 157 -13.70 1.63 -1.80
N PRO A 158 -14.94 1.35 -2.22
CA PRO A 158 -16.14 2.02 -1.70
C PRO A 158 -16.35 1.90 -0.19
N LEU A 159 -15.68 0.94 0.45
CA LEU A 159 -15.73 0.71 1.90
C LEU A 159 -14.81 1.65 2.69
N LEU A 160 -13.98 2.44 2.03
CA LEU A 160 -12.96 3.30 2.64
C LEU A 160 -13.14 4.75 2.18
N PRO A 161 -12.85 5.71 3.07
CA PRO A 161 -12.97 7.14 2.75
C PRO A 161 -11.87 7.64 1.79
N ASN A 162 -10.69 7.04 1.85
CA ASN A 162 -9.50 7.44 1.11
C ASN A 162 -8.72 6.19 0.68
N ARG A 163 -7.70 6.36 -0.18
CA ARG A 163 -6.78 5.27 -0.59
C ARG A 163 -5.69 4.97 0.43
N VAL A 164 -5.44 5.88 1.35
CA VAL A 164 -4.37 5.76 2.34
C VAL A 164 -4.92 6.06 3.73
N HIS A 165 -4.59 5.19 4.66
CA HIS A 165 -4.79 5.40 6.10
C HIS A 165 -3.57 4.89 6.86
N MET A 166 -3.13 5.67 7.84
CA MET A 166 -2.00 5.34 8.69
C MET A 166 -2.35 5.60 10.15
N SER A 167 -2.08 4.64 11.01
CA SER A 167 -2.30 4.78 12.45
C SER A 167 -1.07 4.31 13.24
N TYR A 168 -0.98 4.63 14.51
CA TYR A 168 0.05 4.10 15.39
C TYR A 168 -0.36 2.75 16.00
N GLU A 169 -1.66 2.52 16.14
CA GLU A 169 -2.24 1.38 16.85
C GLU A 169 -2.35 0.13 15.97
N ALA A 170 -2.55 0.32 14.67
CA ALA A 170 -2.72 -0.79 13.73
C ALA A 170 -1.44 -1.61 13.62
N ARG A 171 -1.59 -2.92 13.81
CA ARG A 171 -0.51 -3.91 13.63
C ARG A 171 -0.47 -4.51 12.24
N ILE A 172 -1.52 -4.28 11.44
CA ILE A 172 -1.67 -4.80 10.09
C ILE A 172 -1.60 -3.63 9.11
N ALA A 173 -0.87 -3.80 8.02
CA ALA A 173 -0.86 -2.90 6.88
C ALA A 173 -1.26 -3.67 5.62
N LEU A 174 -2.38 -3.27 5.01
CA LEU A 174 -2.88 -3.81 3.74
C LEU A 174 -2.39 -2.92 2.60
N ILE A 175 -1.63 -3.50 1.68
CA ILE A 175 -1.00 -2.77 0.59
C ILE A 175 -1.48 -3.38 -0.74
N GLU A 176 -1.92 -2.53 -1.66
CA GLU A 176 -2.13 -2.94 -3.04
C GLU A 176 -0.79 -2.87 -3.78
N GLY A 177 -0.31 -4.02 -4.23
CA GLY A 177 0.92 -4.15 -4.99
C GLY A 177 0.70 -3.75 -6.44
N ASP A 178 1.55 -2.86 -6.95
CA ASP A 178 1.59 -2.46 -8.36
C ASP A 178 2.87 -3.00 -8.98
N GLU A 179 2.73 -3.61 -10.15
CA GLU A 179 3.82 -4.25 -10.88
C GLU A 179 4.73 -3.31 -11.67
N HIS A 180 4.37 -2.02 -11.77
CA HIS A 180 5.13 -1.03 -12.54
C HIS A 180 6.31 -0.46 -11.76
N VAL A 181 7.22 0.19 -12.50
CA VAL A 181 8.35 0.90 -11.91
C VAL A 181 7.88 2.04 -10.99
N THR A 182 8.68 2.32 -9.98
CA THR A 182 8.36 3.30 -8.94
C THR A 182 8.26 4.72 -9.48
N SER A 183 9.17 5.08 -10.38
CA SER A 183 9.20 6.40 -11.03
C SER A 183 10.15 6.39 -12.23
N ALA A 184 10.10 7.43 -13.05
CA ALA A 184 11.06 7.64 -14.11
C ALA A 184 12.51 7.81 -13.62
N LEU A 185 12.70 8.07 -12.34
CA LEU A 185 14.00 8.28 -11.70
C LEU A 185 14.63 7.00 -11.17
N GLU A 186 13.79 6.05 -10.78
CA GLU A 186 14.19 4.79 -10.19
C GLU A 186 13.48 3.64 -10.89
N LYS A 187 14.27 2.80 -11.57
CA LYS A 187 13.75 1.66 -12.34
C LYS A 187 13.44 0.41 -11.49
N ARG A 188 13.33 0.55 -10.18
CA ARG A 188 12.87 -0.54 -9.31
C ARG A 188 11.36 -0.65 -9.39
N PHE A 189 10.88 -1.87 -9.44
CA PHE A 189 9.44 -2.13 -9.39
C PHE A 189 8.88 -1.86 -7.99
N GLN A 190 7.64 -1.37 -7.92
CA GLN A 190 7.01 -1.02 -6.63
C GLN A 190 6.92 -2.23 -5.69
N LEU A 191 6.68 -3.42 -6.24
CA LEU A 191 6.63 -4.66 -5.48
C LEU A 191 7.93 -4.98 -4.72
N GLU A 192 9.08 -4.51 -5.19
CA GLU A 192 10.38 -4.77 -4.56
C GLU A 192 10.58 -4.07 -3.20
N PHE A 193 9.75 -3.08 -2.90
CA PHE A 193 9.87 -2.33 -1.64
C PHE A 193 9.12 -2.98 -0.48
N PHE A 194 8.03 -3.72 -0.74
CA PHE A 194 7.05 -3.99 0.31
C PHE A 194 7.40 -5.13 1.27
N ARG A 195 8.25 -6.10 0.87
CA ARG A 195 8.68 -7.22 1.73
C ARG A 195 7.53 -7.79 2.57
N PRO A 196 6.56 -8.48 1.96
CA PRO A 196 5.33 -8.90 2.64
C PRO A 196 5.58 -10.00 3.67
N HIS A 197 4.83 -9.98 4.78
CA HIS A 197 4.67 -11.16 5.64
C HIS A 197 3.63 -12.12 5.05
N ILE A 198 2.62 -11.54 4.38
CA ILE A 198 1.60 -12.29 3.64
C ILE A 198 1.51 -11.68 2.25
N ALA A 199 1.95 -12.42 1.25
CA ALA A 199 1.76 -12.08 -0.15
C ALA A 199 0.51 -12.77 -0.66
N ILE A 200 -0.32 -12.07 -1.44
CA ILE A 200 -1.49 -12.63 -2.10
C ILE A 200 -1.34 -12.38 -3.59
N LEU A 201 -1.24 -13.47 -4.37
CA LEU A 201 -1.21 -13.39 -5.84
C LEU A 201 -2.55 -13.81 -6.41
N THR A 202 -3.15 -12.89 -7.18
CA THR A 202 -4.46 -13.13 -7.79
C THR A 202 -4.33 -13.90 -9.11
N ASN A 203 -3.94 -13.24 -10.18
CA ASN A 203 -3.65 -13.86 -11.46
C ASN A 203 -2.58 -13.07 -12.21
N LEU A 204 -1.93 -13.68 -13.16
CA LEU A 204 -0.89 -13.07 -13.99
C LEU A 204 -1.30 -13.10 -15.45
N SER A 205 -1.77 -11.97 -15.97
CA SER A 205 -2.20 -11.80 -17.35
C SER A 205 -1.38 -10.70 -17.99
N TRP A 206 -0.30 -11.08 -18.67
CA TRP A 206 0.59 -10.14 -19.31
C TRP A 206 -0.06 -9.44 -20.50
N THR A 207 0.19 -8.15 -20.61
CA THR A 207 0.00 -7.31 -21.80
C THR A 207 1.25 -6.47 -21.98
N PRO A 208 1.77 -6.30 -23.22
CA PRO A 208 2.97 -5.51 -23.44
C PRO A 208 2.80 -4.07 -22.97
N ASP A 209 3.76 -3.60 -22.18
CA ASP A 209 3.88 -2.19 -21.80
C ASP A 209 5.36 -1.77 -21.78
N THR A 210 5.63 -0.53 -21.35
CA THR A 210 6.99 0.03 -21.30
C THR A 210 7.87 -0.68 -20.29
N ASP A 211 7.30 -1.11 -19.17
CA ASP A 211 8.03 -1.74 -18.05
C ASP A 211 8.21 -3.24 -18.28
N HIS A 212 7.25 -3.87 -18.96
CA HIS A 212 7.19 -5.30 -19.26
C HIS A 212 7.04 -5.57 -20.75
N PRO A 213 8.08 -5.35 -21.57
CA PRO A 213 8.02 -5.55 -23.02
C PRO A 213 7.87 -7.02 -23.43
N THR A 214 8.18 -7.96 -22.53
CA THR A 214 8.07 -9.42 -22.75
C THR A 214 7.34 -10.10 -21.60
N PRO A 215 6.71 -11.28 -21.87
CA PRO A 215 6.12 -12.10 -20.81
C PRO A 215 7.11 -12.43 -19.69
N ASP A 216 8.33 -12.81 -20.06
CA ASP A 216 9.36 -13.21 -19.08
C ASP A 216 9.70 -12.07 -18.12
N ALA A 217 9.87 -10.83 -18.64
CA ALA A 217 10.11 -9.66 -17.80
C ALA A 217 8.96 -9.41 -16.81
N TYR A 218 7.72 -9.64 -17.25
CA TYR A 218 6.53 -9.53 -16.41
C TYR A 218 6.51 -10.58 -15.30
N TYR A 219 6.71 -11.85 -15.66
CA TYR A 219 6.73 -12.95 -14.68
C TYR A 219 7.91 -12.85 -13.72
N ASP A 220 9.06 -12.37 -14.18
CA ASP A 220 10.24 -12.14 -13.33
C ASP A 220 9.98 -11.10 -12.23
N THR A 221 9.17 -10.08 -12.51
CA THR A 221 8.75 -9.10 -11.49
C THR A 221 8.02 -9.78 -10.32
N PHE A 222 7.10 -10.70 -10.62
CA PHE A 222 6.39 -11.44 -9.58
C PHE A 222 7.25 -12.53 -8.93
N ARG A 223 8.13 -13.17 -9.70
CA ARG A 223 9.11 -14.12 -9.13
C ARG A 223 10.01 -13.41 -8.12
N ASN A 224 10.54 -12.24 -8.48
CA ASN A 224 11.33 -11.42 -7.54
C ASN A 224 10.52 -11.03 -6.31
N PHE A 225 9.27 -10.63 -6.49
CA PHE A 225 8.39 -10.30 -5.38
C PHE A 225 8.21 -11.48 -4.40
N THR A 226 8.04 -12.72 -4.88
CA THR A 226 7.92 -13.89 -3.99
C THR A 226 9.19 -14.16 -3.20
N THR A 227 10.38 -13.83 -3.74
CA THR A 227 11.65 -13.97 -2.99
C THR A 227 11.76 -12.99 -1.82
N LEU A 228 11.03 -11.88 -1.87
CA LEU A 228 11.03 -10.82 -0.86
C LEU A 228 10.03 -11.05 0.29
N ILE A 229 9.28 -12.14 0.26
CA ILE A 229 8.42 -12.52 1.38
C ILE A 229 9.29 -12.71 2.62
N GLU A 230 8.88 -12.11 3.74
CA GLU A 230 9.61 -12.22 5.00
C GLU A 230 9.74 -13.69 5.46
N ARG A 231 10.74 -13.98 6.30
CA ARG A 231 10.95 -15.34 6.82
C ARG A 231 9.69 -15.86 7.50
N GLU A 232 9.41 -17.16 7.28
CA GLU A 232 8.21 -17.83 7.79
C GLU A 232 6.89 -17.16 7.33
N GLY A 233 6.97 -16.35 6.27
CA GLY A 233 5.82 -15.68 5.68
C GLY A 233 4.93 -16.64 4.89
N LYS A 234 3.89 -16.08 4.29
CA LYS A 234 2.88 -16.85 3.56
C LYS A 234 2.69 -16.30 2.15
N LEU A 235 2.58 -17.21 1.20
CA LEU A 235 2.07 -16.93 -0.13
C LEU A 235 0.67 -17.52 -0.28
N ILE A 236 -0.35 -16.67 -0.44
CA ILE A 236 -1.71 -17.09 -0.76
C ILE A 236 -1.89 -16.87 -2.26
N TYR A 237 -2.28 -17.90 -3.00
CA TYR A 237 -2.27 -17.82 -4.45
C TYR A 237 -3.50 -18.45 -5.11
N PHE A 238 -3.93 -17.86 -6.22
CA PHE A 238 -5.03 -18.39 -7.02
C PHE A 238 -4.55 -19.61 -7.83
N GLU A 239 -5.08 -20.79 -7.50
CA GLU A 239 -4.68 -22.05 -8.13
C GLU A 239 -5.19 -22.25 -9.56
N GLY A 240 -6.20 -21.44 -9.96
CA GLY A 240 -6.75 -21.45 -11.32
C GLY A 240 -5.83 -20.81 -12.38
N ASP A 241 -4.75 -20.13 -11.98
CA ASP A 241 -3.76 -19.55 -12.88
C ASP A 241 -2.47 -20.39 -12.87
N PRO A 242 -2.10 -21.02 -14.02
CA PRO A 242 -0.91 -21.86 -14.10
C PRO A 242 0.39 -21.13 -13.78
N ALA A 243 0.53 -19.85 -14.19
CA ALA A 243 1.75 -19.09 -13.92
C ALA A 243 1.90 -18.75 -12.43
N VAL A 244 0.80 -18.40 -11.77
CA VAL A 244 0.79 -18.16 -10.31
C VAL A 244 1.07 -19.46 -9.57
N LYS A 245 0.51 -20.57 -10.00
CA LYS A 245 0.77 -21.88 -9.42
C LYS A 245 2.25 -22.28 -9.54
N GLN A 246 2.87 -22.07 -10.70
CA GLN A 246 4.29 -22.30 -10.88
C GLN A 246 5.13 -21.46 -9.93
N LEU A 247 4.84 -20.15 -9.78
CA LEU A 247 5.55 -19.30 -8.82
C LEU A 247 5.40 -19.80 -7.38
N ALA A 248 4.23 -20.36 -7.02
CA ALA A 248 4.01 -20.91 -5.69
C ALA A 248 4.80 -22.19 -5.43
N GLU A 249 5.13 -22.97 -6.47
CA GLU A 249 6.00 -24.14 -6.38
C GLU A 249 7.50 -23.77 -6.27
N GLU A 250 7.87 -22.57 -6.72
CA GLU A 250 9.24 -22.03 -6.71
C GLU A 250 9.60 -21.25 -5.43
N VAL A 251 8.65 -21.02 -4.50
CA VAL A 251 8.95 -20.25 -3.28
C VAL A 251 9.93 -20.97 -2.36
N ARG A 252 10.63 -20.20 -1.52
CA ARG A 252 11.58 -20.73 -0.54
C ARG A 252 10.90 -21.71 0.42
N GLU A 253 11.65 -22.68 0.92
CA GLU A 253 11.15 -23.73 1.83
C GLU A 253 10.56 -23.19 3.15
N ASP A 254 11.00 -22.02 3.60
CA ASP A 254 10.49 -21.36 4.80
C ASP A 254 9.15 -20.64 4.58
N ILE A 255 8.66 -20.57 3.33
CA ILE A 255 7.40 -19.91 2.99
C ILE A 255 6.27 -20.93 2.89
N THR A 256 5.16 -20.66 3.59
CA THR A 256 3.96 -21.49 3.47
C THR A 256 3.12 -21.04 2.28
N ALA A 257 3.04 -21.85 1.23
CA ALA A 257 2.16 -21.62 0.09
C ALA A 257 0.76 -22.19 0.37
N ILE A 258 -0.29 -21.36 0.18
CA ILE A 258 -1.69 -21.70 0.43
C ILE A 258 -2.50 -21.37 -0.83
N SER A 259 -3.07 -22.38 -1.48
CA SER A 259 -3.93 -22.14 -2.65
C SER A 259 -5.33 -21.70 -2.25
N TYR A 260 -5.95 -20.93 -3.13
CA TYR A 260 -7.40 -20.69 -3.12
C TYR A 260 -7.96 -20.84 -4.54
N GLY A 261 -9.19 -21.34 -4.64
CA GLY A 261 -9.91 -21.52 -5.90
C GLY A 261 -11.16 -20.65 -5.98
N GLU A 262 -11.93 -20.85 -7.03
CA GLU A 262 -13.25 -20.24 -7.18
C GLU A 262 -14.23 -20.85 -6.16
N HIS A 263 -15.09 -20.01 -5.60
CA HIS A 263 -16.11 -20.50 -4.67
C HIS A 263 -17.22 -21.21 -5.44
N PRO A 264 -17.64 -22.45 -5.07
CA PRO A 264 -18.63 -23.23 -5.82
C PRO A 264 -20.00 -22.55 -6.05
N VAL A 265 -20.33 -21.55 -5.23
CA VAL A 265 -21.57 -20.74 -5.38
C VAL A 265 -21.46 -19.74 -6.52
N ILE A 266 -20.23 -19.29 -6.87
CA ILE A 266 -20.00 -18.33 -7.95
C ILE A 266 -20.13 -19.00 -9.32
N GLU A 267 -19.71 -20.27 -9.43
CA GLU A 267 -19.79 -21.05 -10.67
C GLU A 267 -21.23 -21.29 -11.16
N LYS A 268 -22.24 -21.13 -10.28
CA LYS A 268 -23.66 -21.43 -10.57
C LYS A 268 -24.55 -20.20 -10.76
N ALA A 269 -24.00 -19.01 -10.65
CA ALA A 269 -24.79 -17.78 -10.74
C ALA A 269 -24.57 -17.09 -12.08
N ASP A 270 -25.55 -17.06 -12.94
CA ASP A 270 -25.66 -16.19 -14.12
C ASP A 270 -25.80 -14.68 -13.77
N VAL A 271 -25.56 -14.32 -12.53
CA VAL A 271 -25.64 -12.94 -12.03
C VAL A 271 -24.21 -12.50 -11.73
N PRO A 272 -23.76 -11.33 -12.24
CA PRO A 272 -22.47 -10.79 -11.81
C PRO A 272 -22.51 -10.68 -10.28
N PRO A 273 -21.60 -11.34 -9.57
CA PRO A 273 -21.66 -11.37 -8.12
C PRO A 273 -21.52 -9.95 -7.60
N ASP A 274 -22.52 -9.50 -6.84
CA ASP A 274 -22.27 -8.43 -5.88
C ASP A 274 -21.13 -8.94 -4.99
N PRO A 275 -19.89 -8.40 -5.11
CA PRO A 275 -18.75 -8.90 -4.37
C PRO A 275 -18.95 -8.82 -2.86
N LEU A 276 -20.11 -8.32 -2.43
CA LEU A 276 -20.51 -8.09 -1.07
C LEU A 276 -21.68 -9.00 -0.61
N ARG A 277 -22.31 -9.76 -1.51
CA ARG A 277 -23.39 -10.71 -1.17
C ARG A 277 -22.88 -12.16 -1.24
N GLY A 278 -22.94 -12.86 -0.14
CA GLY A 278 -22.90 -14.34 -0.16
C GLY A 278 -21.67 -15.03 0.42
N PHE A 279 -20.73 -14.32 1.06
CA PHE A 279 -19.70 -15.01 1.83
C PHE A 279 -20.29 -15.56 3.14
N PRO A 280 -20.11 -16.86 3.43
CA PRO A 280 -20.48 -17.43 4.70
C PRO A 280 -19.76 -16.68 5.83
N ASP A 281 -20.44 -16.55 6.97
CA ASP A 281 -19.91 -15.85 8.16
C ASP A 281 -18.67 -16.53 8.79
N THR A 282 -18.21 -17.63 8.22
CA THR A 282 -17.06 -18.41 8.65
C THR A 282 -15.86 -18.15 7.74
N CYS A 283 -15.04 -17.15 8.06
CA CYS A 283 -13.64 -17.16 7.62
C CYS A 283 -12.90 -18.29 8.34
N PRO A 284 -12.13 -19.15 7.63
CA PRO A 284 -11.23 -20.08 8.29
C PRO A 284 -10.26 -19.29 9.16
N GLY A 285 -10.26 -19.57 10.48
CA GLY A 285 -9.51 -18.82 11.48
C GLY A 285 -7.99 -18.96 11.45
N GLN A 286 -7.38 -19.25 10.29
CA GLN A 286 -5.95 -19.54 10.17
C GLN A 286 -5.10 -18.42 9.53
N LEU A 287 -5.69 -17.31 9.12
CA LEU A 287 -4.91 -16.20 8.54
C LEU A 287 -4.08 -15.39 9.56
N PHE A 288 -4.45 -15.47 10.84
CA PHE A 288 -3.73 -14.77 11.91
C PHE A 288 -3.54 -15.69 13.12
N PRO A 289 -2.32 -16.15 13.43
CA PRO A 289 -2.05 -17.16 14.45
C PRO A 289 -2.29 -16.72 15.91
N ASP A 290 -2.42 -15.44 16.19
CA ASP A 290 -2.54 -14.92 17.55
C ASP A 290 -3.98 -14.46 17.87
N LYS A 291 -4.92 -15.41 17.98
CA LYS A 291 -6.20 -15.12 18.65
C LYS A 291 -6.11 -15.52 20.13
N PRO A 292 -6.40 -14.60 21.08
CA PRO A 292 -6.82 -15.06 22.39
C PRO A 292 -8.14 -15.84 22.20
N GLN A 293 -8.15 -17.08 22.68
CA GLN A 293 -9.35 -17.91 22.74
C GLN A 293 -10.40 -17.18 23.56
N CYS A 294 -11.41 -16.56 22.91
CA CYS A 294 -12.62 -16.16 23.60
C CYS A 294 -13.42 -17.43 23.92
N CYS A 295 -13.35 -17.84 25.17
CA CYS A 295 -14.29 -18.79 25.75
C CYS A 295 -15.70 -18.24 25.61
N THR A 296 -16.51 -18.87 24.77
CA THR A 296 -17.96 -18.71 24.78
C THR A 296 -18.52 -19.44 25.99
N SER A 297 -18.65 -18.74 27.09
CA SER A 297 -19.58 -19.14 28.17
C SER A 297 -20.87 -18.37 27.94
N GLY A 298 -21.95 -19.14 27.80
CA GLY A 298 -23.28 -18.65 27.49
C GLY A 298 -23.82 -17.66 28.52
N LEU A 299 -24.62 -16.74 28.01
CA LEU A 299 -25.64 -16.03 28.80
C LEU A 299 -26.92 -15.90 27.98
N PRO A 300 -28.10 -15.96 28.64
CA PRO A 300 -29.37 -16.16 27.99
C PRO A 300 -29.97 -14.87 27.43
N SER A 301 -30.86 -15.06 26.47
CA SER A 301 -31.72 -14.05 25.84
C SER A 301 -32.45 -13.17 26.86
N VAL A 302 -32.34 -11.85 26.71
CA VAL A 302 -33.38 -10.93 27.20
C VAL A 302 -33.90 -10.16 25.99
N ARG A 303 -35.22 -10.30 25.79
CA ARG A 303 -36.02 -9.49 24.88
C ARG A 303 -36.09 -8.04 25.40
N CYS A 304 -35.89 -7.09 24.54
CA CYS A 304 -36.73 -5.92 24.27
C CYS A 304 -36.26 -5.26 22.97
#